data_34a6eb2798089b761b54b27cedbc11aa
#
_entry.id   34a6eb2798089b761b54b27cedbc11aa
#
_cell.length_a   1.000
_cell.length_b   1.000
_cell.length_c   1.000
_cell.angle_alpha   90.00
_cell.angle_beta   90.00
_cell.angle_gamma   90.00
#
_symmetry.space_group_name_H-M   'P 1'
#
loop_
_entity.id
_entity.type
_entity.pdbx_description
1 polymer ?
#
loop_
_entity_poly.entity_id
_entity_poly.type
_entity_poly.pdbx_seq_one_letter_code
_entity_poly.pdbx_strand_id
1 'polypeptide(L)'
;MGRSTASICEGQSVVPVSAFIVSQPKAGTYLAVNILRELGYRFKRYHLSEKKYYRYPKPGDPAFRMALQDPRIVMSRATLDESIKKIATTDEIGVGHLAYTPFNEQCLRPYKKILLTRPEKEILESVQRWEQYTGRPPSNPGNIKHRCRAVQNWRLQPDVFHMTFADMRECNVARIDQLQEFLEVEKQDSRTVVKRALAAPSKTKIPNG
;
A
#
# COMPACT_ATOMS: atom_id res chain seq x y z
N MET A 1 46.33 -9.82 35.35
CA MET A 1 46.08 -9.30 33.99
C MET A 1 44.76 -9.93 33.48
N GLY A 2 43.66 -9.28 33.73
CA GLY A 2 42.32 -9.73 33.29
C GLY A 2 41.96 -9.07 31.98
N ARG A 3 41.77 -9.83 30.93
CA ARG A 3 41.21 -9.35 29.67
C ARG A 3 39.70 -9.30 29.80
N SER A 4 39.13 -8.09 29.82
CA SER A 4 37.70 -7.84 29.68
C SER A 4 37.34 -8.08 28.23
N THR A 5 36.60 -9.12 27.94
CA THR A 5 35.96 -9.34 26.64
C THR A 5 34.66 -8.51 26.63
N ALA A 6 34.70 -7.37 25.94
CA ALA A 6 33.48 -6.62 25.62
C ALA A 6 32.62 -7.49 24.70
N SER A 7 31.47 -7.93 25.22
CA SER A 7 30.44 -8.58 24.44
C SER A 7 29.83 -7.53 23.51
N ILE A 8 30.07 -7.68 22.20
CA ILE A 8 29.38 -6.91 21.16
C ILE A 8 27.98 -7.46 21.13
N CYS A 9 27.02 -6.68 21.63
CA CYS A 9 25.61 -6.94 21.37
C CYS A 9 25.38 -6.83 19.86
N GLU A 10 25.34 -7.96 19.16
CA GLU A 10 24.84 -8.04 17.81
C GLU A 10 23.41 -7.49 17.82
N GLY A 11 23.20 -6.39 17.11
CA GLY A 11 21.89 -5.76 17.00
C GLY A 11 20.90 -6.77 16.42
N GLN A 12 19.97 -7.19 17.25
CA GLN A 12 18.81 -7.96 16.77
C GLN A 12 18.11 -7.11 15.73
N SER A 13 18.17 -7.53 14.47
CA SER A 13 17.37 -6.91 13.41
C SER A 13 15.89 -7.07 13.79
N VAL A 14 15.24 -5.97 14.11
CA VAL A 14 13.81 -5.96 14.38
C VAL A 14 13.11 -6.42 13.11
N VAL A 15 12.53 -7.61 13.15
CA VAL A 15 11.73 -8.13 12.02
C VAL A 15 10.44 -7.32 11.97
N PRO A 16 10.17 -6.58 10.90
CA PRO A 16 8.99 -5.73 10.83
C PRO A 16 7.70 -6.54 10.87
N VAL A 17 6.73 -6.07 11.62
CA VAL A 17 5.37 -6.64 11.66
C VAL A 17 4.70 -6.42 10.31
N SER A 18 3.97 -7.40 9.77
CA SER A 18 3.26 -7.26 8.50
C SER A 18 2.37 -6.01 8.46
N ALA A 19 2.39 -5.30 7.34
CA ALA A 19 1.62 -4.09 7.12
C ALA A 19 0.51 -4.29 6.09
N PHE A 20 -0.63 -3.63 6.28
CA PHE A 20 -1.71 -3.62 5.32
C PHE A 20 -2.08 -2.19 4.92
N ILE A 21 -1.98 -1.89 3.63
CA ILE A 21 -2.40 -0.61 3.07
C ILE A 21 -3.87 -0.69 2.68
N VAL A 22 -4.71 -0.05 3.46
CA VAL A 22 -6.11 0.21 3.11
C VAL A 22 -6.16 1.54 2.37
N SER A 23 -6.55 1.55 1.12
CA SER A 23 -6.47 2.78 0.32
C SER A 23 -7.76 3.12 -0.40
N GLN A 24 -8.06 4.42 -0.49
CA GLN A 24 -9.01 4.89 -1.49
C GLN A 24 -8.48 4.57 -2.91
N PRO A 25 -9.36 4.34 -3.90
CA PRO A 25 -8.93 4.22 -5.28
C PRO A 25 -8.05 5.42 -5.69
N LYS A 26 -6.92 5.15 -6.37
CA LYS A 26 -6.01 6.22 -6.84
C LYS A 26 -5.41 7.14 -5.78
N ALA A 27 -5.39 6.74 -4.52
CA ALA A 27 -4.77 7.50 -3.42
C ALA A 27 -3.24 7.31 -3.31
N GLY A 28 -2.58 6.73 -4.32
CA GLY A 28 -1.12 6.55 -4.29
C GLY A 28 -0.65 5.25 -3.68
N THR A 29 -1.46 4.19 -3.69
CA THR A 29 -1.16 2.87 -3.11
C THR A 29 0.24 2.37 -3.48
N TYR A 30 0.65 2.49 -4.74
CA TYR A 30 1.97 2.00 -5.18
C TYR A 30 3.14 2.88 -4.74
N LEU A 31 2.92 4.18 -4.52
CA LEU A 31 3.93 5.04 -3.90
C LEU A 31 4.14 4.63 -2.44
N ALA A 32 3.06 4.39 -1.70
CA ALA A 32 3.15 3.87 -0.34
C ALA A 32 3.82 2.49 -0.28
N VAL A 33 3.50 1.59 -1.19
CA VAL A 33 4.19 0.29 -1.32
C VAL A 33 5.69 0.51 -1.54
N ASN A 34 6.09 1.44 -2.41
CA ASN A 34 7.51 1.72 -2.64
C ASN A 34 8.19 2.29 -1.40
N ILE A 35 7.52 3.19 -0.65
CA ILE A 35 8.04 3.70 0.63
C ILE A 35 8.25 2.54 1.61
N LEU A 36 7.26 1.66 1.78
CA LEU A 36 7.39 0.51 2.68
C LEU A 36 8.50 -0.46 2.23
N ARG A 37 8.71 -0.61 0.92
CA ARG A 37 9.82 -1.44 0.41
C ARG A 37 11.20 -0.84 0.73
N GLU A 38 11.35 0.47 0.67
CA GLU A 38 12.57 1.14 1.12
C GLU A 38 12.78 0.96 2.64
N LEU A 39 11.70 0.78 3.40
CA LEU A 39 11.72 0.47 4.84
C LEU A 39 11.89 -1.04 5.14
N GLY A 40 12.20 -1.87 4.15
CA GLY A 40 12.53 -3.29 4.32
C GLY A 40 11.37 -4.27 4.09
N TYR A 41 10.17 -3.81 3.77
CA TYR A 41 9.04 -4.70 3.51
C TYR A 41 9.09 -5.34 2.12
N ARG A 42 8.52 -6.55 2.01
CA ARG A 42 8.35 -7.26 0.74
C ARG A 42 6.93 -7.09 0.19
N PHE A 43 6.77 -7.01 -1.11
CA PHE A 43 5.48 -6.93 -1.77
C PHE A 43 5.30 -8.02 -2.83
N LYS A 44 4.43 -8.99 -2.57
CA LYS A 44 4.10 -10.09 -3.50
C LYS A 44 3.13 -9.68 -4.62
N ARG A 45 2.77 -8.43 -4.73
CA ARG A 45 1.86 -7.86 -5.73
C ARG A 45 0.41 -8.35 -5.64
N TYR A 46 0.01 -8.87 -4.51
CA TYR A 46 -1.39 -9.15 -4.22
C TYR A 46 -2.16 -7.86 -3.95
N HIS A 47 -3.32 -7.75 -4.58
CA HIS A 47 -4.29 -6.69 -4.33
C HIS A 47 -5.58 -7.35 -3.88
N LEU A 48 -5.99 -7.13 -2.65
CA LEU A 48 -7.08 -7.85 -2.01
C LEU A 48 -8.40 -7.08 -2.07
N SER A 49 -9.48 -7.82 -2.05
CA SER A 49 -10.83 -7.33 -1.82
C SER A 49 -11.61 -8.37 -1.00
N GLU A 50 -12.84 -8.07 -0.61
CA GLU A 50 -13.65 -8.96 0.23
C GLU A 50 -13.93 -10.34 -0.38
N LYS A 51 -13.98 -10.44 -1.71
CA LYS A 51 -14.40 -11.66 -2.43
C LYS A 51 -13.39 -12.15 -3.45
N LYS A 52 -12.24 -11.50 -3.60
CA LYS A 52 -11.25 -11.81 -4.62
C LYS A 52 -9.91 -11.16 -4.35
N TYR A 53 -8.86 -11.72 -4.94
CA TYR A 53 -7.57 -11.06 -5.01
C TYR A 53 -7.06 -11.02 -6.45
N TYR A 54 -6.14 -10.10 -6.71
CA TYR A 54 -5.42 -9.97 -7.97
C TYR A 54 -3.93 -10.11 -7.70
N ARG A 55 -3.21 -10.88 -8.51
CA ARG A 55 -1.76 -10.96 -8.50
C ARG A 55 -1.21 -10.41 -9.80
N TYR A 56 -0.87 -9.15 -9.80
CA TYR A 56 -0.34 -8.50 -11.00
C TYR A 56 1.09 -8.96 -11.34
N PRO A 57 1.42 -9.11 -12.64
CA PRO A 57 2.79 -9.30 -13.11
C PRO A 57 3.70 -8.13 -12.68
N LYS A 58 5.01 -8.26 -12.89
CA LYS A 58 5.94 -7.14 -12.66
C LYS A 58 5.66 -6.01 -13.67
N PRO A 59 5.81 -4.73 -13.27
CA PRO A 59 5.88 -3.64 -14.24
C PRO A 59 6.99 -3.92 -15.27
N GLY A 60 6.67 -3.75 -16.55
CA GLY A 60 7.60 -4.10 -17.67
C GLY A 60 7.39 -5.50 -18.26
N ASP A 61 6.71 -6.41 -17.56
CA ASP A 61 6.27 -7.68 -18.14
C ASP A 61 5.21 -7.42 -19.24
N PRO A 62 5.28 -8.02 -20.44
CA PRO A 62 4.27 -7.86 -21.48
C PRO A 62 2.84 -8.17 -20.99
N ALA A 63 2.67 -9.17 -20.13
CA ALA A 63 1.39 -9.51 -19.53
C ALA A 63 0.85 -8.42 -18.58
N PHE A 64 1.69 -7.49 -18.12
CA PHE A 64 1.28 -6.44 -17.19
C PHE A 64 0.27 -5.49 -17.83
N ARG A 65 0.51 -5.06 -19.09
CA ARG A 65 -0.42 -4.18 -19.81
C ARG A 65 -1.78 -4.85 -20.01
N MET A 66 -1.79 -6.12 -20.39
CA MET A 66 -3.02 -6.91 -20.54
C MET A 66 -3.77 -7.01 -19.21
N ALA A 67 -3.08 -7.28 -18.10
CA ALA A 67 -3.66 -7.33 -16.77
C ALA A 67 -4.22 -5.97 -16.29
N LEU A 68 -3.69 -4.86 -16.79
CA LEU A 68 -4.24 -3.53 -16.50
C LEU A 68 -5.52 -3.25 -17.28
N GLN A 69 -5.63 -3.73 -18.51
CA GLN A 69 -6.82 -3.60 -19.34
C GLN A 69 -7.94 -4.53 -18.87
N ASP A 70 -7.62 -5.80 -18.63
CA ASP A 70 -8.55 -6.79 -18.10
C ASP A 70 -7.98 -7.49 -16.85
N PRO A 71 -8.27 -6.96 -15.65
CA PRO A 71 -7.78 -7.57 -14.41
C PRO A 71 -8.37 -8.95 -14.13
N ARG A 72 -9.39 -9.41 -14.88
CA ARG A 72 -9.96 -10.75 -14.71
C ARG A 72 -8.94 -11.84 -15.00
N ILE A 73 -7.99 -11.60 -15.90
CA ILE A 73 -6.93 -12.55 -16.25
C ILE A 73 -5.95 -12.86 -15.10
N VAL A 74 -5.89 -11.99 -14.10
CA VAL A 74 -5.03 -12.13 -12.90
C VAL A 74 -5.82 -12.23 -11.61
N MET A 75 -7.14 -12.39 -11.72
CA MET A 75 -8.06 -12.46 -10.60
C MET A 75 -8.28 -13.91 -10.16
N SER A 76 -8.27 -14.13 -8.86
CA SER A 76 -8.75 -15.35 -8.24
C SER A 76 -9.86 -15.05 -7.24
N ARG A 77 -10.89 -15.88 -7.20
CA ARG A 77 -11.96 -15.78 -6.20
C ARG A 77 -11.47 -16.36 -4.89
N ALA A 78 -11.66 -15.64 -3.81
CA ALA A 78 -11.42 -16.09 -2.46
C ALA A 78 -12.06 -15.08 -1.48
N THR A 79 -12.34 -15.51 -0.29
CA THR A 79 -12.72 -14.59 0.79
C THR A 79 -11.52 -13.75 1.23
N LEU A 80 -11.75 -12.65 1.93
CA LEU A 80 -10.65 -11.83 2.47
C LEU A 80 -9.77 -12.66 3.42
N ASP A 81 -10.38 -13.46 4.29
CA ASP A 81 -9.66 -14.32 5.24
C ASP A 81 -8.73 -15.33 4.54
N GLU A 82 -9.19 -16.00 3.48
CA GLU A 82 -8.36 -16.90 2.68
C GLU A 82 -7.25 -16.15 1.93
N SER A 83 -7.56 -14.95 1.43
CA SER A 83 -6.62 -14.15 0.65
C SER A 83 -5.51 -13.59 1.53
N ILE A 84 -5.82 -13.19 2.75
CA ILE A 84 -4.87 -12.59 3.67
C ILE A 84 -3.82 -13.61 4.15
N LYS A 85 -4.17 -14.89 4.23
CA LYS A 85 -3.22 -15.97 4.55
C LYS A 85 -2.09 -16.09 3.53
N LYS A 86 -2.24 -15.52 2.31
CA LYS A 86 -1.20 -15.49 1.27
C LYS A 86 -0.12 -14.43 1.52
N ILE A 87 -0.39 -13.47 2.40
CA ILE A 87 0.51 -12.38 2.79
C ILE A 87 0.87 -12.44 4.28
N ALA A 88 0.62 -13.55 4.94
CA ALA A 88 0.75 -13.72 6.39
C ALA A 88 2.20 -13.95 6.86
N THR A 89 3.20 -13.36 6.23
CA THR A 89 4.58 -13.36 6.71
C THR A 89 4.93 -12.00 7.31
N THR A 90 5.83 -11.99 8.30
CA THR A 90 6.11 -10.85 9.17
C THR A 90 6.64 -9.59 8.48
N ASP A 91 7.16 -9.67 7.26
CA ASP A 91 7.74 -8.54 6.54
C ASP A 91 6.98 -8.20 5.24
N GLU A 92 5.72 -8.61 5.13
CA GLU A 92 4.96 -8.46 3.89
C GLU A 92 3.94 -7.32 3.93
N ILE A 93 3.71 -6.74 2.75
CA ILE A 93 2.69 -5.71 2.51
C ILE A 93 1.48 -6.35 1.85
N GLY A 94 0.31 -6.22 2.49
CA GLY A 94 -0.98 -6.37 1.85
C GLY A 94 -1.51 -5.04 1.34
N VAL A 95 -2.27 -5.04 0.25
CA VAL A 95 -2.95 -3.84 -0.24
C VAL A 95 -4.39 -4.14 -0.65
N GLY A 96 -5.30 -3.20 -0.41
CA GLY A 96 -6.69 -3.34 -0.82
C GLY A 96 -7.50 -2.05 -0.73
N HIS A 97 -8.61 -2.03 -1.49
CA HIS A 97 -9.63 -0.97 -1.40
C HIS A 97 -10.82 -1.52 -0.60
N LEU A 98 -10.58 -1.77 0.68
CA LEU A 98 -11.54 -2.41 1.59
C LEU A 98 -12.37 -1.35 2.33
N ALA A 99 -13.69 -1.49 2.31
CA ALA A 99 -14.57 -0.71 3.18
C ALA A 99 -14.27 -1.05 4.65
N TYR A 100 -14.49 -0.10 5.56
CA TYR A 100 -14.52 -0.44 6.98
C TYR A 100 -15.79 -1.24 7.27
N THR A 101 -15.61 -2.45 7.76
CA THR A 101 -16.64 -3.31 8.32
C THR A 101 -16.04 -4.07 9.50
N PRO A 102 -16.85 -4.50 10.51
CA PRO A 102 -16.34 -5.32 11.60
C PRO A 102 -15.62 -6.59 11.14
N PHE A 103 -16.10 -7.21 10.04
CA PHE A 103 -15.44 -8.38 9.45
C PHE A 103 -14.06 -8.03 8.87
N ASN A 104 -13.95 -6.96 8.08
CA ASN A 104 -12.67 -6.55 7.49
C ASN A 104 -11.69 -6.10 8.58
N GLU A 105 -12.18 -5.43 9.62
CA GLU A 105 -11.38 -5.06 10.79
C GLU A 105 -10.82 -6.31 11.48
N GLN A 106 -11.67 -7.30 11.75
CA GLN A 106 -11.25 -8.56 12.37
C GLN A 106 -10.18 -9.29 11.54
N CYS A 107 -10.37 -9.39 10.23
CA CYS A 107 -9.38 -10.00 9.33
C CYS A 107 -8.04 -9.26 9.33
N LEU A 108 -8.05 -7.93 9.47
CA LEU A 108 -6.85 -7.09 9.43
C LEU A 108 -6.25 -6.82 10.82
N ARG A 109 -6.85 -7.32 11.89
CA ARG A 109 -6.37 -7.08 13.26
C ARG A 109 -4.89 -7.42 13.48
N PRO A 110 -4.32 -8.50 12.91
CA PRO A 110 -2.91 -8.83 13.10
C PRO A 110 -1.93 -7.89 12.40
N TYR A 111 -2.40 -6.95 11.60
CA TYR A 111 -1.56 -6.11 10.74
C TYR A 111 -1.48 -4.68 11.23
N LYS A 112 -0.33 -4.03 11.05
CA LYS A 112 -0.23 -2.56 11.11
C LYS A 112 -1.00 -1.99 9.93
N LYS A 113 -2.07 -1.27 10.18
CA LYS A 113 -2.98 -0.76 9.15
C LYS A 113 -2.62 0.68 8.76
N ILE A 114 -2.43 0.93 7.47
CA ILE A 114 -2.14 2.25 6.93
C ILE A 114 -3.28 2.68 6.02
N LEU A 115 -4.02 3.69 6.41
CA LEU A 115 -5.06 4.28 5.58
C LEU A 115 -4.45 5.34 4.66
N LEU A 116 -4.65 5.17 3.34
CA LEU A 116 -4.27 6.17 2.36
C LEU A 116 -5.49 6.92 1.84
N THR A 117 -5.42 8.24 1.90
CA THR A 117 -6.46 9.11 1.38
C THR A 117 -5.91 10.14 0.39
N ARG A 118 -6.81 10.70 -0.41
CA ARG A 118 -6.54 11.76 -1.38
C ARG A 118 -7.80 12.59 -1.57
N PRO A 119 -7.73 13.89 -1.88
CA PRO A 119 -8.89 14.71 -2.22
C PRO A 119 -9.72 14.08 -3.33
N GLU A 120 -11.04 14.04 -3.17
CA GLU A 120 -11.97 13.36 -4.08
C GLU A 120 -11.82 13.85 -5.53
N LYS A 121 -11.66 15.16 -5.72
CA LYS A 121 -11.44 15.77 -7.05
C LYS A 121 -10.21 15.15 -7.74
N GLU A 122 -9.11 15.06 -7.04
CA GLU A 122 -7.87 14.49 -7.58
C GLU A 122 -7.97 12.98 -7.87
N ILE A 123 -8.78 12.26 -7.07
CA ILE A 123 -9.08 10.84 -7.33
C ILE A 123 -9.84 10.71 -8.65
N LEU A 124 -10.89 11.49 -8.86
CA LEU A 124 -11.69 11.46 -10.08
C LEU A 124 -10.85 11.77 -11.32
N GLU A 125 -10.04 12.82 -11.28
CA GLU A 125 -9.11 13.15 -12.35
C GLU A 125 -8.10 12.03 -12.63
N SER A 126 -7.58 11.40 -11.57
CA SER A 126 -6.65 10.28 -11.71
C SER A 126 -7.31 9.03 -12.27
N VAL A 127 -8.60 8.79 -11.97
CA VAL A 127 -9.38 7.70 -12.57
C VAL A 127 -9.58 7.95 -14.05
N GLN A 128 -10.00 9.14 -14.44
CA GLN A 128 -10.21 9.51 -15.86
C GLN A 128 -8.93 9.31 -16.68
N ARG A 129 -7.79 9.84 -16.22
CA ARG A 129 -6.49 9.61 -16.90
C ARG A 129 -6.14 8.13 -17.02
N TRP A 130 -6.43 7.35 -15.98
CA TRP A 130 -6.20 5.92 -16.00
C TRP A 130 -7.08 5.17 -16.99
N GLU A 131 -8.36 5.53 -17.08
CA GLU A 131 -9.32 4.94 -18.02
C GLU A 131 -8.92 5.24 -19.45
N GLN A 132 -8.56 6.49 -19.76
CA GLN A 132 -8.02 6.89 -21.05
C GLN A 132 -6.76 6.09 -21.43
N TYR A 133 -5.79 6.00 -20.49
CA TYR A 133 -4.54 5.26 -20.72
C TYR A 133 -4.76 3.76 -20.96
N THR A 134 -5.74 3.16 -20.27
CA THR A 134 -6.00 1.72 -20.36
C THR A 134 -7.08 1.34 -21.37
N GLY A 135 -7.74 2.31 -22.01
CA GLY A 135 -8.87 2.07 -22.91
C GLY A 135 -10.13 1.53 -22.22
N ARG A 136 -10.26 1.78 -20.91
CA ARG A 136 -11.46 1.34 -20.14
C ARG A 136 -12.62 2.30 -20.31
N PRO A 137 -13.85 1.79 -20.26
CA PRO A 137 -15.03 2.65 -20.24
C PRO A 137 -15.02 3.54 -18.98
N PRO A 138 -15.59 4.77 -19.08
CA PRO A 138 -15.66 5.68 -17.94
C PRO A 138 -16.41 5.06 -16.75
N SER A 139 -15.83 5.18 -15.56
CA SER A 139 -16.49 4.77 -14.33
C SER A 139 -17.49 5.83 -13.87
N ASN A 140 -18.59 5.38 -13.27
CA ASN A 140 -19.56 6.29 -12.66
C ASN A 140 -18.89 7.02 -11.46
N PRO A 141 -18.84 8.38 -11.48
CA PRO A 141 -18.25 9.16 -10.40
C PRO A 141 -18.90 8.91 -9.03
N GLY A 142 -20.21 8.69 -8.98
CA GLY A 142 -20.93 8.36 -7.74
C GLY A 142 -20.44 7.08 -7.08
N ASN A 143 -20.16 6.05 -7.87
CA ASN A 143 -19.61 4.79 -7.37
C ASN A 143 -18.19 4.98 -6.81
N ILE A 144 -17.37 5.83 -7.45
CA ILE A 144 -16.02 6.14 -6.97
C ILE A 144 -16.11 6.86 -5.62
N LYS A 145 -16.95 7.88 -5.52
CA LYS A 145 -17.19 8.65 -4.29
C LYS A 145 -17.68 7.74 -3.15
N HIS A 146 -18.66 6.88 -3.43
CA HIS A 146 -19.16 5.93 -2.44
C HIS A 146 -18.04 5.02 -1.90
N ARG A 147 -17.23 4.45 -2.78
CA ARG A 147 -16.07 3.62 -2.38
C ARG A 147 -15.04 4.40 -1.57
N CYS A 148 -14.76 5.64 -1.95
CA CYS A 148 -13.84 6.50 -1.20
C CYS A 148 -14.32 6.74 0.24
N ARG A 149 -15.62 7.02 0.42
CA ARG A 149 -16.23 7.22 1.75
C ARG A 149 -16.20 5.95 2.60
N ALA A 150 -16.56 4.80 2.00
CA ALA A 150 -16.53 3.52 2.71
C ALA A 150 -15.13 3.15 3.22
N VAL A 151 -14.09 3.43 2.43
CA VAL A 151 -12.70 3.25 2.86
C VAL A 151 -12.28 4.27 3.91
N GLN A 152 -12.73 5.52 3.80
CA GLN A 152 -12.36 6.60 4.70
C GLN A 152 -12.78 6.36 6.16
N ASN A 153 -13.79 5.53 6.40
CA ASN A 153 -14.25 5.18 7.75
C ASN A 153 -13.18 4.47 8.61
N TRP A 154 -12.13 3.91 7.99
CA TRP A 154 -11.00 3.36 8.73
C TRP A 154 -10.26 4.40 9.58
N ARG A 155 -10.35 5.69 9.25
CA ARG A 155 -9.71 6.78 10.02
C ARG A 155 -10.23 6.91 11.46
N LEU A 156 -11.39 6.34 11.74
CA LEU A 156 -11.99 6.38 13.09
C LEU A 156 -11.41 5.31 14.02
N GLN A 157 -10.55 4.44 13.50
CA GLN A 157 -9.94 3.37 14.29
C GLN A 157 -8.60 3.85 14.88
N PRO A 158 -8.37 3.64 16.20
CA PRO A 158 -7.20 4.17 16.89
C PRO A 158 -5.88 3.51 16.45
N ASP A 159 -5.94 2.30 15.93
CA ASP A 159 -4.79 1.48 15.50
C ASP A 159 -4.49 1.59 14.00
N VAL A 160 -4.98 2.65 13.36
CA VAL A 160 -4.80 2.92 11.93
C VAL A 160 -3.97 4.17 11.72
N PHE A 161 -2.81 4.02 11.09
CA PHE A 161 -2.00 5.16 10.69
C PHE A 161 -2.58 5.83 9.44
N HIS A 162 -2.94 7.08 9.53
CA HIS A 162 -3.52 7.82 8.41
C HIS A 162 -2.42 8.61 7.67
N MET A 163 -2.31 8.41 6.36
CA MET A 163 -1.40 9.12 5.46
C MET A 163 -2.15 9.64 4.23
N THR A 164 -1.80 10.82 3.77
CA THR A 164 -2.34 11.38 2.53
C THR A 164 -1.38 11.18 1.35
N PHE A 165 -1.90 11.27 0.13
CA PHE A 165 -1.06 11.26 -1.07
C PHE A 165 -0.06 12.43 -1.08
N ALA A 166 -0.46 13.60 -0.55
CA ALA A 166 0.39 14.77 -0.46
C ALA A 166 1.58 14.53 0.50
N ASP A 167 1.37 13.91 1.66
CA ASP A 167 2.45 13.57 2.60
C ASP A 167 3.56 12.78 1.94
N MET A 168 3.20 11.85 1.07
CA MET A 168 4.16 11.01 0.37
C MET A 168 4.85 11.76 -0.78
N ARG A 169 4.06 12.48 -1.60
CA ARG A 169 4.57 13.14 -2.82
C ARG A 169 5.48 14.31 -2.49
N GLU A 170 5.12 15.08 -1.47
CA GLU A 170 5.80 16.32 -1.06
C GLU A 170 6.86 16.05 0.02
N CYS A 171 7.07 14.77 0.36
CA CYS A 171 8.03 14.34 1.37
C CYS A 171 7.82 15.06 2.72
N ASN A 172 6.62 14.91 3.30
CA ASN A 172 6.37 15.35 4.68
C ASN A 172 7.21 14.51 5.65
N VAL A 173 8.43 14.99 5.95
CA VAL A 173 9.43 14.28 6.75
C VAL A 173 8.86 13.84 8.08
N ALA A 174 8.17 14.74 8.80
CA ALA A 174 7.60 14.42 10.11
C ALA A 174 6.56 13.28 10.00
N ARG A 175 5.77 13.25 8.91
CA ARG A 175 4.78 12.19 8.73
C ARG A 175 5.41 10.86 8.36
N ILE A 176 6.50 10.86 7.60
CA ILE A 176 7.27 9.64 7.28
C ILE A 176 8.01 9.12 8.52
N ASP A 177 8.56 10.00 9.35
CA ASP A 177 9.17 9.62 10.64
C ASP A 177 8.13 8.94 11.55
N GLN A 178 6.93 9.52 11.69
CA GLN A 178 5.84 8.91 12.44
C GLN A 178 5.39 7.56 11.86
N LEU A 179 5.44 7.39 10.52
CA LEU A 179 5.16 6.09 9.91
C LEU A 179 6.18 5.04 10.32
N GLN A 180 7.46 5.39 10.34
CA GLN A 180 8.54 4.48 10.78
C GLN A 180 8.35 4.07 12.24
N GLU A 181 8.02 5.01 13.12
CA GLU A 181 7.70 4.75 14.52
C GLU A 181 6.47 3.85 14.67
N PHE A 182 5.39 4.13 13.94
CA PHE A 182 4.18 3.30 13.93
C PHE A 182 4.46 1.87 13.47
N LEU A 183 5.33 1.70 12.49
CA LEU A 183 5.72 0.39 11.95
C LEU A 183 6.76 -0.32 12.81
N GLU A 184 7.34 0.35 13.81
CA GLU A 184 8.39 -0.20 14.68
C GLU A 184 9.61 -0.68 13.88
N VAL A 185 9.96 0.05 12.80
CA VAL A 185 11.14 -0.23 11.98
C VAL A 185 12.32 0.65 12.37
N GLU A 186 13.53 0.21 12.03
CA GLU A 186 14.72 1.03 12.22
C GLU A 186 14.58 2.36 11.47
N LYS A 187 14.88 3.47 12.18
CA LYS A 187 14.73 4.81 11.64
C LYS A 187 15.75 5.07 10.53
N GLN A 188 15.24 5.40 9.35
CA GLN A 188 16.02 5.78 8.18
C GLN A 188 15.78 7.26 7.86
N ASP A 189 16.65 7.88 7.06
CA ASP A 189 16.44 9.24 6.57
C ASP A 189 15.22 9.30 5.64
N SER A 190 14.15 9.94 6.13
CA SER A 190 12.85 9.99 5.46
C SER A 190 12.92 10.63 4.08
N ARG A 191 13.82 11.61 3.86
CA ARG A 191 14.00 12.23 2.54
C ARG A 191 14.58 11.26 1.53
N THR A 192 15.56 10.47 1.93
CA THR A 192 16.18 9.43 1.10
C THR A 192 15.17 8.33 0.78
N VAL A 193 14.40 7.86 1.76
CA VAL A 193 13.34 6.86 1.57
C VAL A 193 12.33 7.32 0.53
N VAL A 194 11.77 8.53 0.68
CA VAL A 194 10.78 9.05 -0.26
C VAL A 194 11.38 9.30 -1.65
N LYS A 195 12.60 9.86 -1.74
CA LYS A 195 13.29 10.08 -3.02
C LYS A 195 13.47 8.77 -3.80
N ARG A 196 13.91 7.70 -3.14
CA ARG A 196 14.06 6.38 -3.76
C ARG A 196 12.70 5.79 -4.16
N ALA A 197 11.69 5.90 -3.29
CA ALA A 197 10.34 5.43 -3.58
C ALA A 197 9.71 6.13 -4.79
N LEU A 198 9.93 7.44 -4.96
CA LEU A 198 9.48 8.21 -6.12
C LEU A 198 10.23 7.84 -7.42
N ALA A 199 11.50 7.47 -7.32
CA ALA A 199 12.30 7.03 -8.46
C ALA A 199 11.93 5.61 -8.93
N ALA A 200 11.41 4.78 -8.01
CA ALA A 200 11.07 3.39 -8.31
C ALA A 200 9.92 3.27 -9.34
N PRO A 201 9.93 2.23 -10.18
CA PRO A 201 8.84 1.98 -11.12
C PRO A 201 7.50 1.87 -10.38
N SER A 202 6.50 2.63 -10.83
CA SER A 202 5.14 2.52 -10.32
C SER A 202 4.20 2.04 -11.42
N LYS A 203 3.16 1.30 -11.02
CA LYS A 203 2.09 0.83 -11.90
C LYS A 203 1.38 1.96 -12.67
N THR A 204 1.51 3.19 -12.20
CA THR A 204 0.75 4.34 -12.68
C THR A 204 1.62 5.47 -13.25
N LYS A 205 2.93 5.27 -13.43
CA LYS A 205 3.71 6.19 -14.27
C LYS A 205 3.22 6.02 -15.71
N ILE A 206 2.19 6.78 -16.04
CA ILE A 206 1.87 7.07 -17.44
C ILE A 206 3.09 7.79 -17.98
N PRO A 207 3.74 7.31 -19.04
CA PRO A 207 4.78 8.10 -19.70
C PRO A 207 4.18 9.48 -20.01
N ASN A 208 4.83 10.53 -19.56
CA ASN A 208 4.49 11.87 -20.01
C ASN A 208 4.64 11.83 -21.54
N GLY A 209 3.50 11.87 -22.26
CA GLY A 209 3.49 12.02 -23.70
C GLY A 209 4.01 13.40 -24.10
#